data_af91f52cd59b382ff2dcc49764101212
#
_entry.id   af91f52cd59b382ff2dcc49764101212
#
_cell.length_a   1.000
_cell.length_b   1.000
_cell.length_c   1.000
_cell.angle_alpha   90.00
_cell.angle_beta   90.00
_cell.angle_gamma   90.00
#
_symmetry.space_group_name_H-M   'P 1'
#
loop_
_entity.id
_entity.type
_entity.pdbx_description
1 polymer ?
#
loop_
_entity_poly.entity_id
_entity_poly.type
_entity_poly.pdbx_seq_one_letter_code
_entity_poly.pdbx_strand_id
1 'polypeptide(L)'
;MIEWLIDNTYVTVGNQVLRQTIGIPMGTDCAPYLANLFLFAYEFRYLNNLLTQKKWPLLNKFRRCVRYIDDLLLINNDNFLKSHKHDIYPKELDLTSDDKDDQQVHFLDLDILIAGKGFSYQIYDKRDNFDFPIVNYPDLSGNIPSRQSYSVFISQSVRYARGCLHFKDFQLRCASLTNKLLAQNFKIDRLRSAYFKFCSRHKKLILKYGNKPFHLNVGLG
;
A
#
# COMPACT_ATOMS: atom_id res chain seq x y z
N MET A 1 28.75 -8.68 -8.20
CA MET A 1 27.83 -7.68 -8.81
C MET A 1 26.98 -6.94 -7.75
N ILE A 2 26.28 -7.64 -6.84
CA ILE A 2 25.48 -7.00 -5.75
C ILE A 2 26.39 -6.20 -4.82
N GLU A 3 27.47 -6.77 -4.36
CA GLU A 3 28.49 -6.13 -3.52
C GLU A 3 29.04 -4.86 -4.19
N TRP A 4 29.43 -4.94 -5.48
CA TRP A 4 29.85 -3.79 -6.23
C TRP A 4 28.81 -2.68 -6.30
N LEU A 5 27.52 -3.03 -6.42
CA LEU A 5 26.40 -2.10 -6.50
C LEU A 5 26.20 -1.35 -5.16
N ILE A 6 26.30 -2.07 -4.04
CA ILE A 6 26.21 -1.53 -2.68
C ILE A 6 27.40 -0.58 -2.43
N ASP A 7 28.60 -1.01 -2.80
CA ASP A 7 29.83 -0.25 -2.55
C ASP A 7 30.00 0.98 -3.44
N ASN A 8 29.29 1.06 -4.56
CA ASN A 8 29.44 2.15 -5.53
C ASN A 8 28.15 2.97 -5.69
N THR A 9 27.40 3.15 -4.61
CA THR A 9 26.23 4.02 -4.61
C THR A 9 26.57 5.40 -4.09
N TYR A 10 26.19 6.42 -4.86
CA TYR A 10 26.41 7.82 -4.55
C TYR A 10 25.10 8.58 -4.49
N VAL A 11 24.99 9.53 -3.58
CA VAL A 11 23.84 10.44 -3.44
C VAL A 11 24.32 11.88 -3.57
N THR A 12 23.50 12.71 -4.21
CA THR A 12 23.79 14.13 -4.37
C THR A 12 22.96 14.93 -3.36
N VAL A 13 23.64 15.78 -2.58
CA VAL A 13 23.02 16.67 -1.61
C VAL A 13 23.50 18.10 -1.92
N GLY A 14 22.65 18.90 -2.53
CA GLY A 14 23.06 20.20 -3.07
C GLY A 14 24.14 20.03 -4.14
N ASN A 15 25.32 20.64 -3.93
CA ASN A 15 26.45 20.57 -4.85
C ASN A 15 27.48 19.49 -4.46
N GLN A 16 27.19 18.66 -3.46
CA GLN A 16 28.09 17.61 -2.99
C GLN A 16 27.65 16.24 -3.44
N VAL A 17 28.60 15.39 -3.82
CA VAL A 17 28.40 13.98 -4.11
C VAL A 17 28.96 13.17 -2.95
N LEU A 18 28.11 12.44 -2.27
CA LEU A 18 28.46 11.62 -1.11
C LEU A 18 28.33 10.15 -1.49
N ARG A 19 29.28 9.32 -1.03
CA ARG A 19 29.20 7.87 -1.17
C ARG A 19 28.41 7.29 -0.01
N GLN A 20 27.44 6.42 -0.30
CA GLN A 20 26.74 5.66 0.74
C GLN A 20 27.69 4.58 1.28
N THR A 21 27.88 4.52 2.59
CA THR A 21 28.77 3.56 3.25
C THR A 21 28.01 2.49 4.04
N ILE A 22 26.75 2.72 4.39
CA ILE A 22 25.92 1.81 5.20
C ILE A 22 24.52 1.74 4.60
N GLY A 23 23.94 0.53 4.59
CA GLY A 23 22.58 0.28 4.19
C GLY A 23 22.40 -0.09 2.71
N ILE A 24 21.17 -0.38 2.34
CA ILE A 24 20.79 -0.70 0.97
C ILE A 24 20.43 0.61 0.26
N PRO A 25 20.98 0.86 -0.94
CA PRO A 25 20.74 2.12 -1.64
C PRO A 25 19.28 2.24 -2.07
N MET A 26 18.55 3.17 -1.47
CA MET A 26 17.16 3.47 -1.85
C MET A 26 17.11 4.10 -3.24
N GLY A 27 16.08 3.70 -4.03
CA GLY A 27 15.86 4.23 -5.38
C GLY A 27 16.53 3.41 -6.49
N THR A 28 17.29 2.37 -6.16
CA THR A 28 17.77 1.40 -7.16
C THR A 28 16.73 0.28 -7.36
N ASP A 29 16.62 -0.24 -8.57
CA ASP A 29 15.64 -1.29 -8.91
C ASP A 29 15.81 -2.57 -8.09
N CYS A 30 17.01 -2.85 -7.61
CA CYS A 30 17.32 -4.05 -6.81
C CYS A 30 17.08 -3.85 -5.30
N ALA A 31 16.96 -2.62 -4.80
CA ALA A 31 16.87 -2.35 -3.36
C ALA A 31 15.71 -3.07 -2.66
N PRO A 32 14.48 -3.10 -3.18
CA PRO A 32 13.37 -3.82 -2.54
C PRO A 32 13.62 -5.33 -2.46
N TYR A 33 14.26 -5.91 -3.47
CA TYR A 33 14.60 -7.35 -3.50
C TYR A 33 15.71 -7.66 -2.48
N LEU A 34 16.72 -6.80 -2.39
CA LEU A 34 17.81 -6.95 -1.41
C LEU A 34 17.29 -6.83 0.02
N ALA A 35 16.44 -5.84 0.30
CA ALA A 35 15.81 -5.67 1.60
C ALA A 35 14.97 -6.89 1.98
N ASN A 36 14.15 -7.40 1.06
CA ASN A 36 13.36 -8.59 1.28
C ASN A 36 14.23 -9.83 1.54
N LEU A 37 15.29 -10.03 0.76
CA LEU A 37 16.18 -11.18 0.89
C LEU A 37 16.95 -11.12 2.22
N PHE A 38 17.42 -9.93 2.61
CA PHE A 38 18.10 -9.71 3.86
C PHE A 38 17.23 -10.11 5.06
N LEU A 39 16.02 -9.57 5.15
CA LEU A 39 15.10 -9.89 6.24
C LEU A 39 14.63 -11.34 6.20
N PHE A 40 14.37 -11.88 5.00
CA PHE A 40 14.02 -13.29 4.81
C PHE A 40 15.09 -14.23 5.36
N ALA A 41 16.38 -13.92 5.19
CA ALA A 41 17.46 -14.77 5.70
C ALA A 41 17.43 -14.92 7.24
N TYR A 42 17.10 -13.84 7.96
CA TYR A 42 16.94 -13.87 9.41
C TYR A 42 15.67 -14.65 9.83
N GLU A 43 14.55 -14.35 9.19
CA GLU A 43 13.27 -15.03 9.45
C GLU A 43 13.36 -16.52 9.16
N PHE A 44 13.96 -16.90 8.03
CA PHE A 44 14.15 -18.30 7.65
C PHE A 44 15.02 -19.06 8.66
N ARG A 45 16.12 -18.44 9.10
CA ARG A 45 17.00 -19.02 10.13
C ARG A 45 16.25 -19.27 11.43
N TYR A 46 15.48 -18.29 11.88
CA TYR A 46 14.65 -18.40 13.08
C TYR A 46 13.60 -19.49 12.95
N LEU A 47 12.85 -19.53 11.84
CA LEU A 47 11.84 -20.56 11.58
C LEU A 47 12.43 -21.96 11.52
N ASN A 48 13.58 -22.13 10.86
CA ASN A 48 14.28 -23.42 10.82
C ASN A 48 14.71 -23.89 12.22
N ASN A 49 15.18 -22.98 13.05
CA ASN A 49 15.52 -23.28 14.43
C ASN A 49 14.28 -23.75 15.23
N LEU A 50 13.14 -23.06 15.08
CA LEU A 50 11.88 -23.47 15.71
C LEU A 50 11.40 -24.84 15.22
N LEU A 51 11.54 -25.14 13.92
CA LEU A 51 11.21 -26.43 13.33
C LEU A 51 12.07 -27.55 13.89
N THR A 52 13.38 -27.34 13.96
CA THR A 52 14.35 -28.31 14.51
C THR A 52 14.08 -28.59 16.00
N GLN A 53 13.73 -27.55 16.75
CA GLN A 53 13.37 -27.66 18.17
C GLN A 53 11.93 -28.12 18.41
N LYS A 54 11.14 -28.40 17.36
CA LYS A 54 9.72 -28.80 17.42
C LYS A 54 8.84 -27.82 18.21
N LYS A 55 9.16 -26.51 18.20
CA LYS A 55 8.41 -25.45 18.90
C LYS A 55 7.15 -25.03 18.12
N TRP A 56 6.24 -25.96 17.91
CA TRP A 56 5.02 -25.79 17.11
C TRP A 56 4.12 -24.60 17.55
N PRO A 57 3.92 -24.32 18.85
CA PRO A 57 3.10 -23.18 19.27
C PRO A 57 3.67 -21.84 18.78
N LEU A 58 4.99 -21.65 18.84
CA LEU A 58 5.66 -20.44 18.35
C LEU A 58 5.58 -20.35 16.81
N LEU A 59 5.84 -21.47 16.12
CA LEU A 59 5.73 -21.53 14.69
C LEU A 59 4.33 -21.14 14.20
N ASN A 60 3.28 -21.60 14.88
CA ASN A 60 1.90 -21.24 14.55
C ASN A 60 1.60 -19.75 14.78
N LYS A 61 2.25 -19.12 15.75
CA LYS A 61 2.16 -17.65 15.90
C LYS A 61 2.80 -16.91 14.73
N PHE A 62 3.98 -17.38 14.27
CA PHE A 62 4.67 -16.78 13.14
C PHE A 62 3.86 -16.84 11.82
N ARG A 63 3.04 -17.86 11.63
CA ARG A 63 2.12 -18.00 10.47
C ARG A 63 1.09 -16.87 10.36
N ARG A 64 0.90 -16.08 11.40
CA ARG A 64 -0.01 -14.92 11.44
C ARG A 64 0.71 -13.59 11.24
N CYS A 65 1.96 -13.64 10.81
CA CYS A 65 2.75 -12.46 10.48
C CYS A 65 2.86 -12.35 8.96
N VAL A 66 2.61 -11.17 8.43
CA VAL A 66 2.75 -10.87 7.00
C VAL A 66 3.69 -9.68 6.88
N ARG A 67 4.74 -9.81 6.07
CA ARG A 67 5.70 -8.74 5.82
C ARG A 67 5.70 -8.33 4.36
N TYR A 68 5.79 -7.04 4.15
CA TYR A 68 6.05 -6.43 2.86
C TYR A 68 7.21 -5.43 2.99
N ILE A 69 8.39 -5.83 2.51
CA ILE A 69 9.66 -5.10 2.69
C ILE A 69 9.92 -4.84 4.18
N ASP A 70 9.69 -3.63 4.67
CA ASP A 70 9.85 -3.16 6.05
C ASP A 70 8.54 -3.14 6.84
N ASP A 71 7.40 -3.09 6.16
CA ASP A 71 6.08 -3.11 6.81
C ASP A 71 5.70 -4.51 7.29
N LEU A 72 5.29 -4.63 8.54
CA LEU A 72 4.93 -5.88 9.18
C LEU A 72 3.53 -5.82 9.78
N LEU A 73 2.65 -6.74 9.35
CA LEU A 73 1.31 -6.92 9.93
C LEU A 73 1.27 -8.17 10.79
N LEU A 74 0.84 -8.00 12.03
CA LEU A 74 0.64 -9.08 13.00
C LEU A 74 -0.85 -9.29 13.25
N ILE A 75 -1.35 -10.49 13.02
CA ILE A 75 -2.76 -10.82 13.23
C ILE A 75 -2.90 -11.61 14.52
N ASN A 76 -3.60 -11.04 15.51
CA ASN A 76 -3.80 -11.65 16.86
C ASN A 76 -2.48 -12.11 17.51
N ASN A 77 -1.44 -11.27 17.43
CA ASN A 77 -0.12 -11.67 17.87
C ASN A 77 0.76 -10.49 18.34
N ASP A 78 0.16 -9.50 18.93
CA ASP A 78 0.69 -8.20 19.34
C ASP A 78 1.97 -8.27 20.18
N ASN A 79 2.11 -9.26 21.05
CA ASN A 79 3.30 -9.39 21.90
C ASN A 79 4.38 -10.31 21.31
N PHE A 80 4.11 -11.04 20.23
CA PHE A 80 5.05 -12.04 19.72
C PHE A 80 6.36 -11.41 19.25
N LEU A 81 6.28 -10.39 18.42
CA LEU A 81 7.48 -9.74 17.90
C LEU A 81 8.20 -8.92 18.95
N LYS A 82 7.48 -8.23 19.85
CA LYS A 82 8.11 -7.51 20.97
C LYS A 82 8.97 -8.44 21.81
N SER A 83 8.51 -9.70 22.02
CA SER A 83 9.24 -10.70 22.80
C SER A 83 10.36 -11.39 22.03
N HIS A 84 10.27 -11.50 20.71
CA HIS A 84 11.18 -12.30 19.87
C HIS A 84 11.95 -11.48 18.83
N LYS A 85 11.78 -10.15 18.78
CA LYS A 85 12.43 -9.32 17.74
C LYS A 85 13.95 -9.51 17.71
N HIS A 86 14.61 -9.60 18.87
CA HIS A 86 16.05 -9.76 18.98
C HIS A 86 16.54 -11.19 18.69
N ASP A 87 15.63 -12.18 18.75
CA ASP A 87 15.92 -13.55 18.34
C ASP A 87 15.84 -13.69 16.80
N ILE A 88 15.04 -12.82 16.16
CA ILE A 88 14.75 -12.86 14.72
C ILE A 88 15.66 -11.90 13.97
N TYR A 89 15.67 -10.62 14.35
CA TYR A 89 16.33 -9.55 13.62
C TYR A 89 17.61 -9.06 14.30
N PRO A 90 18.57 -8.53 13.56
CA PRO A 90 19.78 -7.94 14.13
C PRO A 90 19.44 -6.71 14.99
N LYS A 91 20.34 -6.38 15.91
CA LYS A 91 20.14 -5.31 16.91
C LYS A 91 20.04 -3.91 16.27
N GLU A 92 20.59 -3.76 15.09
CA GLU A 92 20.60 -2.52 14.30
C GLU A 92 19.23 -2.20 13.68
N LEU A 93 18.29 -3.17 13.70
CA LEU A 93 16.93 -2.97 13.22
C LEU A 93 15.96 -2.77 14.39
N ASP A 94 15.33 -1.62 14.42
CA ASP A 94 14.25 -1.34 15.35
C ASP A 94 12.88 -1.64 14.73
N LEU A 95 11.99 -2.22 15.54
CA LEU A 95 10.59 -2.41 15.24
C LEU A 95 9.79 -1.39 16.04
N THR A 96 9.16 -0.47 15.36
CA THR A 96 8.22 0.50 15.94
C THR A 96 6.80 0.06 15.63
N SER A 97 5.88 0.26 16.56
CA SER A 97 4.45 0.04 16.34
C SER A 97 3.81 1.41 16.09
N ASP A 98 3.15 1.53 14.95
CA ASP A 98 2.40 2.75 14.60
C ASP A 98 0.93 2.67 15.05
N ASP A 99 0.53 1.53 15.66
CA ASP A 99 -0.86 1.29 16.05
C ASP A 99 -1.24 2.13 17.25
N LYS A 100 -2.22 3.00 17.04
CA LYS A 100 -2.87 3.80 18.10
C LYS A 100 -4.11 3.11 18.66
N ASP A 101 -4.64 2.13 17.94
CA ASP A 101 -5.87 1.40 18.28
C ASP A 101 -5.73 -0.07 17.86
N ASP A 102 -6.04 -0.99 18.77
CA ASP A 102 -6.02 -2.44 18.51
C ASP A 102 -7.13 -2.91 17.55
N GLN A 103 -8.08 -2.03 17.23
CA GLN A 103 -9.21 -2.36 16.35
C GLN A 103 -9.04 -1.85 14.92
N GLN A 104 -8.08 -0.95 14.67
CA GLN A 104 -7.82 -0.38 13.36
C GLN A 104 -6.33 -0.35 13.07
N VAL A 105 -5.94 -0.82 11.90
CA VAL A 105 -4.55 -0.81 11.43
C VAL A 105 -4.45 -0.38 9.99
N HIS A 106 -3.44 0.42 9.70
CA HIS A 106 -3.07 0.78 8.33
C HIS A 106 -1.94 -0.15 7.86
N PHE A 107 -2.20 -0.93 6.83
CA PHE A 107 -1.17 -1.79 6.24
C PHE A 107 -1.13 -1.59 4.73
N LEU A 108 -0.02 -1.12 4.24
CA LEU A 108 0.19 -0.71 2.84
C LEU A 108 -0.84 0.37 2.43
N ASP A 109 -1.66 0.06 1.45
CA ASP A 109 -2.74 0.95 0.99
C ASP A 109 -4.14 0.53 1.48
N LEU A 110 -4.18 -0.25 2.56
CA LEU A 110 -5.43 -0.70 3.19
C LEU A 110 -5.57 -0.16 4.61
N ASP A 111 -6.78 0.26 4.90
CA ASP A 111 -7.28 0.53 6.23
C ASP A 111 -8.12 -0.67 6.66
N ILE A 112 -7.66 -1.40 7.67
CA ILE A 112 -8.25 -2.65 8.13
C ILE A 112 -8.85 -2.42 9.51
N LEU A 113 -10.15 -2.73 9.67
CA LEU A 113 -10.88 -2.58 10.93
C LEU A 113 -11.43 -3.91 11.38
N ILE A 114 -11.36 -4.18 12.67
CA ILE A 114 -12.07 -5.30 13.31
C ILE A 114 -13.56 -4.94 13.39
N ALA A 115 -14.42 -5.77 12.81
CA ALA A 115 -15.87 -5.58 12.75
C ALA A 115 -16.59 -6.81 13.29
N GLY A 116 -16.96 -6.79 14.56
CA GLY A 116 -17.61 -7.91 15.25
C GLY A 116 -16.73 -9.18 15.23
N LYS A 117 -17.18 -10.25 14.57
CA LYS A 117 -16.44 -11.52 14.45
C LYS A 117 -15.53 -11.60 13.22
N GLY A 118 -15.41 -10.53 12.45
CA GLY A 118 -14.61 -10.46 11.23
C GLY A 118 -13.85 -9.14 11.13
N PHE A 119 -13.45 -8.80 9.93
CA PHE A 119 -12.80 -7.52 9.64
C PHE A 119 -13.38 -6.89 8.38
N SER A 120 -13.38 -5.58 8.35
CA SER A 120 -13.67 -4.76 7.18
C SER A 120 -12.39 -4.11 6.68
N TYR A 121 -12.34 -3.79 5.41
CA TYR A 121 -11.20 -3.08 4.83
C TYR A 121 -11.63 -2.12 3.73
N GLN A 122 -10.90 -1.02 3.63
CA GLN A 122 -11.06 0.00 2.61
C GLN A 122 -9.70 0.52 2.15
N ILE A 123 -9.67 1.24 1.04
CA ILE A 123 -8.43 1.91 0.61
C ILE A 123 -8.08 3.01 1.61
N TYR A 124 -6.83 2.97 2.07
CA TYR A 124 -6.18 4.05 2.80
C TYR A 124 -5.35 4.89 1.83
N ASP A 125 -5.53 6.19 1.89
CA ASP A 125 -4.72 7.13 1.12
C ASP A 125 -4.06 8.11 2.10
N LYS A 126 -2.78 7.94 2.34
CA LYS A 126 -1.99 8.75 3.28
C LYS A 126 -2.08 10.26 2.98
N ARG A 127 -2.41 10.63 1.74
CA ARG A 127 -2.59 12.03 1.32
C ARG A 127 -3.82 12.68 1.94
N ASP A 128 -4.81 11.89 2.32
CA ASP A 128 -6.03 12.39 2.96
C ASP A 128 -5.77 12.85 4.42
N ASN A 129 -4.58 12.58 4.98
CA ASN A 129 -4.18 13.03 6.32
C ASN A 129 -3.60 14.45 6.34
N PHE A 130 -3.39 15.07 5.18
CA PHE A 130 -2.83 16.41 5.09
C PHE A 130 -3.92 17.46 4.93
N ASP A 131 -3.77 18.58 5.63
CA ASP A 131 -4.73 19.72 5.61
C ASP A 131 -4.65 20.55 4.32
N PHE A 132 -3.72 20.20 3.42
CA PHE A 132 -3.55 20.88 2.13
C PHE A 132 -3.74 19.91 0.96
N PRO A 133 -4.22 20.40 -0.20
CA PRO A 133 -4.42 19.56 -1.37
C PRO A 133 -3.09 19.09 -1.97
N ILE A 134 -2.91 17.78 -2.07
CA ILE A 134 -1.77 17.19 -2.79
C ILE A 134 -2.19 16.95 -4.24
N VAL A 135 -1.62 17.74 -5.14
CA VAL A 135 -1.84 17.61 -6.58
C VAL A 135 -0.89 16.54 -7.13
N ASN A 136 -1.46 15.44 -7.57
CA ASN A 136 -0.70 14.30 -8.12
C ASN A 136 -1.23 13.83 -9.49
N TYR A 137 -2.13 14.60 -10.09
CA TYR A 137 -2.63 14.36 -11.43
C TYR A 137 -2.26 15.52 -12.34
N PRO A 138 -1.98 15.24 -13.62
CA PRO A 138 -1.64 16.31 -14.56
C PRO A 138 -2.84 17.23 -14.83
N ASP A 139 -2.55 18.50 -15.02
CA ASP A 139 -3.55 19.48 -15.47
C ASP A 139 -3.78 19.32 -16.97
N LEU A 140 -5.03 19.10 -17.38
CA LEU A 140 -5.40 18.92 -18.79
C LEU A 140 -5.48 20.22 -19.59
N SER A 141 -5.29 21.39 -18.98
CA SER A 141 -5.07 22.64 -19.71
C SER A 141 -3.67 22.73 -20.34
N GLY A 142 -2.73 21.91 -19.86
CA GLY A 142 -1.38 21.82 -20.38
C GLY A 142 -1.26 20.93 -21.62
N ASN A 143 -0.04 20.80 -22.14
CA ASN A 143 0.28 19.99 -23.33
C ASN A 143 0.39 18.50 -23.01
N ILE A 144 -0.70 17.87 -22.53
CA ILE A 144 -0.74 16.45 -22.15
C ILE A 144 -1.76 15.71 -23.02
N PRO A 145 -1.46 14.49 -23.50
CA PRO A 145 -2.39 13.70 -24.28
C PRO A 145 -3.68 13.38 -23.50
N SER A 146 -4.75 14.14 -23.76
CA SER A 146 -6.00 14.05 -23.00
C SER A 146 -6.64 12.66 -23.01
N ARG A 147 -6.52 11.94 -24.15
CA ARG A 147 -7.13 10.60 -24.29
C ARG A 147 -6.53 9.58 -23.34
N GLN A 148 -5.21 9.62 -23.11
CA GLN A 148 -4.50 8.71 -22.22
C GLN A 148 -4.71 9.07 -20.75
N SER A 149 -4.83 10.37 -20.45
CA SER A 149 -5.00 10.87 -19.09
C SER A 149 -6.26 10.33 -18.41
N TYR A 150 -7.36 10.11 -19.14
CA TYR A 150 -8.57 9.51 -18.59
C TYR A 150 -8.42 8.03 -18.20
N SER A 151 -7.37 7.35 -18.64
CA SER A 151 -7.11 5.97 -18.22
C SER A 151 -6.74 5.87 -16.74
N VAL A 152 -6.23 6.95 -16.12
CA VAL A 152 -5.96 7.02 -14.70
C VAL A 152 -7.23 6.75 -13.87
N PHE A 153 -8.38 7.27 -14.31
CA PHE A 153 -9.65 7.03 -13.64
C PHE A 153 -10.02 5.54 -13.64
N ILE A 154 -9.80 4.85 -14.76
CA ILE A 154 -10.07 3.41 -14.87
C ILE A 154 -9.13 2.62 -13.96
N SER A 155 -7.84 2.90 -13.96
CA SER A 155 -6.85 2.18 -13.15
C SER A 155 -7.09 2.37 -11.65
N GLN A 156 -7.39 3.60 -11.22
CA GLN A 156 -7.74 3.88 -9.82
C GLN A 156 -9.07 3.23 -9.42
N SER A 157 -10.07 3.21 -10.30
CA SER A 157 -11.34 2.51 -10.03
C SER A 157 -11.13 1.00 -9.86
N VAL A 158 -10.21 0.38 -10.62
CA VAL A 158 -9.82 -1.04 -10.43
C VAL A 158 -9.18 -1.23 -9.06
N ARG A 159 -8.25 -0.33 -8.66
CA ARG A 159 -7.60 -0.37 -7.34
C ARG A 159 -8.64 -0.25 -6.22
N TYR A 160 -9.55 0.71 -6.31
CA TYR A 160 -10.60 0.91 -5.33
C TYR A 160 -11.57 -0.27 -5.25
N ALA A 161 -11.97 -0.82 -6.40
CA ALA A 161 -12.82 -2.00 -6.43
C ALA A 161 -12.14 -3.23 -5.82
N ARG A 162 -10.82 -3.36 -5.87
CA ARG A 162 -10.08 -4.43 -5.21
C ARG A 162 -9.94 -4.19 -3.71
N GLY A 163 -9.63 -2.96 -3.31
CA GLY A 163 -9.26 -2.60 -1.95
C GLY A 163 -10.41 -2.12 -1.06
N CYS A 164 -11.65 -1.97 -1.56
CA CYS A 164 -12.81 -1.65 -0.72
C CYS A 164 -13.71 -2.88 -0.60
N LEU A 165 -14.05 -3.26 0.64
CA LEU A 165 -15.00 -4.35 0.89
C LEU A 165 -16.44 -3.92 0.57
N HIS A 166 -16.83 -2.73 1.02
CA HIS A 166 -18.19 -2.21 0.88
C HIS A 166 -18.34 -1.27 -0.32
N PHE A 167 -19.51 -1.32 -0.94
CA PHE A 167 -19.83 -0.47 -2.09
C PHE A 167 -19.78 1.01 -1.75
N LYS A 168 -20.19 1.41 -0.56
CA LYS A 168 -20.16 2.81 -0.10
C LYS A 168 -18.74 3.36 -0.12
N ASP A 169 -17.76 2.61 0.38
CA ASP A 169 -16.37 3.04 0.44
C ASP A 169 -15.78 3.16 -0.98
N PHE A 170 -16.09 2.20 -1.85
CA PHE A 170 -15.74 2.29 -3.27
C PHE A 170 -16.31 3.55 -3.93
N GLN A 171 -17.59 3.87 -3.69
CA GLN A 171 -18.23 5.07 -4.24
C GLN A 171 -17.58 6.34 -3.72
N LEU A 172 -17.31 6.44 -2.42
CA LEU A 172 -16.62 7.59 -1.81
C LEU A 172 -15.24 7.81 -2.42
N ARG A 173 -14.46 6.75 -2.64
CA ARG A 173 -13.16 6.84 -3.29
C ARG A 173 -13.26 7.30 -4.75
N CYS A 174 -14.23 6.80 -5.50
CA CYS A 174 -14.49 7.25 -6.87
C CYS A 174 -14.94 8.71 -6.93
N ALA A 175 -15.78 9.16 -6.00
CA ALA A 175 -16.22 10.55 -5.91
C ALA A 175 -15.05 11.48 -5.57
N SER A 176 -14.24 11.14 -4.56
CA SER A 176 -13.03 11.90 -4.21
C SER A 176 -12.07 12.03 -5.39
N LEU A 177 -11.81 10.92 -6.11
CA LEU A 177 -10.99 10.95 -7.33
C LEU A 177 -11.58 11.87 -8.40
N THR A 178 -12.90 11.80 -8.59
CA THR A 178 -13.59 12.66 -9.57
C THR A 178 -13.36 14.12 -9.26
N ASN A 179 -13.54 14.54 -7.99
CA ASN A 179 -13.32 15.92 -7.57
C ASN A 179 -11.85 16.34 -7.77
N LYS A 180 -10.88 15.50 -7.39
CA LYS A 180 -9.45 15.75 -7.63
C LYS A 180 -9.12 15.94 -9.11
N LEU A 181 -9.74 15.16 -10.02
CA LEU A 181 -9.53 15.26 -11.45
C LEU A 181 -10.26 16.46 -12.08
N LEU A 182 -11.47 16.80 -11.60
CA LEU A 182 -12.18 18.01 -12.04
C LEU A 182 -11.36 19.27 -11.73
N ALA A 183 -10.71 19.33 -10.55
CA ALA A 183 -9.81 20.42 -10.18
C ALA A 183 -8.57 20.53 -11.11
N GLN A 184 -8.26 19.48 -11.88
CA GLN A 184 -7.19 19.44 -12.89
C GLN A 184 -7.74 19.52 -14.34
N ASN A 185 -8.87 20.21 -14.51
CA ASN A 185 -9.50 20.48 -15.81
C ASN A 185 -9.97 19.23 -16.61
N PHE A 186 -10.17 18.09 -15.93
CA PHE A 186 -10.82 16.93 -16.54
C PHE A 186 -12.32 17.21 -16.77
N LYS A 187 -12.87 16.77 -17.91
CA LYS A 187 -14.29 16.97 -18.25
C LYS A 187 -15.14 15.85 -17.64
N ILE A 188 -16.21 16.22 -16.94
CA ILE A 188 -17.09 15.28 -16.24
C ILE A 188 -17.68 14.20 -17.16
N ASP A 189 -18.09 14.55 -18.39
CA ASP A 189 -18.69 13.60 -19.32
C ASP A 189 -17.69 12.53 -19.77
N ARG A 190 -16.42 12.90 -19.92
CA ARG A 190 -15.35 11.94 -20.21
C ARG A 190 -15.01 11.06 -19.00
N LEU A 191 -15.08 11.60 -17.78
CA LEU A 191 -14.94 10.81 -16.55
C LEU A 191 -16.09 9.81 -16.41
N ARG A 192 -17.34 10.22 -16.69
CA ARG A 192 -18.49 9.30 -16.77
C ARG A 192 -18.27 8.19 -17.78
N SER A 193 -17.80 8.54 -18.98
CA SER A 193 -17.47 7.56 -20.03
C SER A 193 -16.37 6.59 -19.58
N ALA A 194 -15.35 7.07 -18.87
CA ALA A 194 -14.29 6.22 -18.29
C ALA A 194 -14.85 5.28 -17.22
N TYR A 195 -15.76 5.77 -16.38
CA TYR A 195 -16.45 4.96 -15.38
C TYR A 195 -17.28 3.83 -16.00
N PHE A 196 -18.07 4.13 -17.05
CA PHE A 196 -18.81 3.10 -17.78
C PHE A 196 -17.88 2.06 -18.44
N LYS A 197 -16.75 2.51 -18.98
CA LYS A 197 -15.73 1.58 -19.52
C LYS A 197 -15.15 0.68 -18.41
N PHE A 198 -14.87 1.23 -17.24
CA PHE A 198 -14.46 0.44 -16.08
C PHE A 198 -15.53 -0.60 -15.74
N CYS A 199 -16.78 -0.20 -15.57
CA CYS A 199 -17.88 -1.10 -15.23
C CYS A 199 -18.06 -2.23 -16.26
N SER A 200 -17.98 -1.92 -17.55
CA SER A 200 -18.15 -2.92 -18.61
C SER A 200 -16.98 -3.90 -18.70
N ARG A 201 -15.74 -3.44 -18.51
CA ARG A 201 -14.53 -4.26 -18.62
C ARG A 201 -14.24 -5.09 -17.38
N HIS A 202 -14.63 -4.61 -16.20
CA HIS A 202 -14.29 -5.20 -14.91
C HIS A 202 -15.53 -5.69 -14.14
N LYS A 203 -16.52 -6.24 -14.86
CA LYS A 203 -17.77 -6.76 -14.28
C LYS A 203 -17.54 -7.67 -13.08
N LYS A 204 -16.57 -8.58 -13.14
CA LYS A 204 -16.23 -9.51 -12.06
C LYS A 204 -15.86 -8.81 -10.74
N LEU A 205 -15.18 -7.68 -10.81
CA LEU A 205 -14.80 -6.90 -9.62
C LEU A 205 -16.00 -6.20 -8.97
N ILE A 206 -17.02 -5.89 -9.77
CA ILE A 206 -18.19 -5.15 -9.34
C ILE A 206 -19.28 -6.10 -8.80
N LEU A 207 -19.32 -7.36 -9.27
CA LEU A 207 -20.28 -8.37 -8.84
C LEU A 207 -20.31 -8.57 -7.33
N LYS A 208 -19.18 -8.40 -6.64
CA LYS A 208 -19.14 -8.50 -5.17
C LYS A 208 -20.02 -7.50 -4.44
N TYR A 209 -20.40 -6.40 -5.09
CA TYR A 209 -21.27 -5.37 -4.53
C TYR A 209 -22.75 -5.59 -4.83
N GLY A 210 -23.10 -6.67 -5.57
CA GLY A 210 -24.48 -6.97 -6.00
C GLY A 210 -24.98 -6.02 -7.10
N ASN A 211 -26.28 -6.02 -7.34
CA ASN A 211 -26.95 -5.21 -8.36
C ASN A 211 -27.21 -3.76 -7.90
N LYS A 212 -26.28 -3.14 -7.19
CA LYS A 212 -26.44 -1.76 -6.78
C LYS A 212 -26.27 -0.82 -7.98
N PRO A 213 -27.08 0.24 -8.09
CA PRO A 213 -26.97 1.18 -9.17
C PRO A 213 -25.61 1.91 -9.09
N PHE A 214 -24.87 1.83 -10.18
CA PHE A 214 -23.57 2.48 -10.29
C PHE A 214 -23.76 3.88 -10.88
N HIS A 215 -23.90 4.87 -10.04
CA HIS A 215 -23.88 6.26 -10.44
C HIS A 215 -22.60 6.94 -9.96
N LEU A 216 -21.96 7.67 -10.85
CA LEU A 216 -20.87 8.55 -10.46
C LEU A 216 -21.52 9.78 -9.79
N ASN A 217 -21.67 9.72 -8.46
CA ASN A 217 -22.14 10.87 -7.69
C ASN A 217 -21.00 11.89 -7.62
N VAL A 218 -21.15 12.97 -8.35
CA VAL A 218 -20.35 14.18 -8.14
C VAL A 218 -21.00 14.86 -6.95
N GLY A 219 -20.40 14.78 -5.79
CA GLY A 219 -20.80 15.60 -4.64
C GLY A 219 -20.60 17.05 -5.02
N LEU A 220 -21.69 17.77 -5.17
CA LEU A 220 -21.67 19.21 -5.07
C LEU A 220 -21.35 19.54 -3.61
N GLY A 221 -20.08 19.76 -3.31
CA GLY A 221 -19.62 20.37 -2.07
C GLY A 221 -19.63 21.86 -2.22
#